data_8d44742748fb880de271431fe8edd82a
#
_entry.id   8d44742748fb880de271431fe8edd82a
#
_cell.length_a   1.000
_cell.length_b   1.000
_cell.length_c   1.000
_cell.angle_alpha   90.00
_cell.angle_beta   90.00
_cell.angle_gamma   90.00
#
_symmetry.space_group_name_H-M   'P 1'
#
loop_
_entity.id
_entity.type
_entity.pdbx_description
1 polymer ?
#
loop_
_entity_poly.entity_id
_entity_poly.type
_entity_poly.pdbx_seq_one_letter_code
_entity_poly.pdbx_strand_id
1 'polypeptide(L)'
;MRLLSLEVENYRNIASASLTPGRELTVICGNNGQGKTNLLEAIWLLTGGKSFRGGKDAELVRRGEPFAVLKASTLRAQQEEQEKEEPNRVRLTVGAPDSPRPGRTVSVNGGAVKRAASLAGSFPAVVFDPGHLSLVKGAPEGRRKFLDAALCQLYPVSYTHLTL
;
A
#
# COMPACT_ATOMS: atom_id res chain seq x y z
N MET A 1 -10.41 -7.47 8.20
CA MET A 1 -10.28 -6.05 7.82
C MET A 1 -10.83 -5.85 6.42
N ARG A 2 -11.56 -4.78 6.16
CA ARG A 2 -12.21 -4.47 4.88
C ARG A 2 -11.75 -3.10 4.38
N LEU A 3 -11.39 -3.01 3.10
CA LEU A 3 -11.17 -1.75 2.41
C LEU A 3 -12.53 -1.16 2.01
N LEU A 4 -12.84 0.06 2.47
CA LEU A 4 -14.09 0.75 2.14
C LEU A 4 -13.93 1.65 0.91
N SER A 5 -12.81 2.37 0.83
CA SER A 5 -12.51 3.24 -0.31
C SER A 5 -11.00 3.34 -0.51
N LEU A 6 -10.62 3.56 -1.77
CA LEU A 6 -9.27 3.93 -2.19
C LEU A 6 -9.37 5.15 -3.09
N GLU A 7 -8.57 6.17 -2.81
CA GLU A 7 -8.34 7.31 -3.68
C GLU A 7 -6.86 7.36 -4.06
N VAL A 8 -6.60 7.58 -5.32
CA VAL A 8 -5.26 7.62 -5.89
C VAL A 8 -5.12 8.88 -6.74
N GLU A 9 -4.07 9.66 -6.52
CA GLU A 9 -3.79 10.91 -7.21
C GLU A 9 -2.32 10.95 -7.63
N ASN A 10 -2.06 11.29 -8.90
CA ASN A 10 -0.73 11.44 -9.49
C ASN A 10 0.20 10.24 -9.25
N TYR A 11 -0.34 9.05 -9.34
CA TYR A 11 0.36 7.82 -9.04
C TYR A 11 0.66 7.02 -10.31
N ARG A 12 1.93 6.80 -10.61
CA ARG A 12 2.38 6.10 -11.83
C ARG A 12 1.76 6.72 -13.10
N ASN A 13 0.92 5.98 -13.82
CA ASN A 13 0.18 6.49 -14.98
C ASN A 13 -1.22 7.01 -14.64
N ILE A 14 -1.63 6.95 -13.37
CA ILE A 14 -2.95 7.37 -12.91
C ILE A 14 -2.90 8.84 -12.51
N ALA A 15 -3.66 9.69 -13.18
CA ALA A 15 -3.83 11.09 -12.78
C ALA A 15 -4.71 11.17 -11.53
N SER A 16 -5.89 10.56 -11.59
CA SER A 16 -6.83 10.44 -10.48
C SER A 16 -7.68 9.20 -10.67
N ALA A 17 -7.93 8.47 -9.58
CA ALA A 17 -8.85 7.35 -9.56
C ALA A 17 -9.46 7.20 -8.16
N SER A 18 -10.71 6.76 -8.11
CA SER A 18 -11.39 6.34 -6.89
C SER A 18 -11.97 4.94 -7.06
N LEU A 19 -11.91 4.14 -6.02
CA LEU A 19 -12.44 2.78 -5.99
C LEU A 19 -13.19 2.57 -4.67
N THR A 20 -14.41 2.06 -4.77
CA THR A 20 -15.18 1.55 -3.64
C THR A 20 -15.34 0.05 -3.84
N PRO A 21 -14.52 -0.77 -3.17
CA PRO A 21 -14.55 -2.21 -3.34
C PRO A 21 -15.85 -2.82 -2.82
N GLY A 22 -16.29 -3.90 -3.46
CA GLY A 22 -17.34 -4.76 -2.91
C GLY A 22 -16.92 -5.40 -1.58
N ARG A 23 -17.89 -5.93 -0.86
CA ARG A 23 -17.64 -6.53 0.46
C ARG A 23 -16.75 -7.77 0.37
N GLU A 24 -17.00 -8.63 -0.56
CA GLU A 24 -16.35 -9.95 -0.68
C GLU A 24 -15.37 -10.01 -1.84
N LEU A 25 -15.78 -9.52 -3.01
CA LEU A 25 -14.99 -9.59 -4.23
C LEU A 25 -15.13 -8.31 -5.04
N THR A 26 -14.01 -7.87 -5.59
CA THR A 26 -13.95 -6.79 -6.59
C THR A 26 -13.08 -7.22 -7.75
N VAL A 27 -13.62 -7.17 -8.96
CA VAL A 27 -12.89 -7.45 -10.18
C VAL A 27 -12.54 -6.15 -10.89
N ILE A 28 -11.24 -5.92 -11.12
CA ILE A 28 -10.74 -4.74 -11.87
C ILE A 28 -10.40 -5.21 -13.28
N CYS A 29 -11.21 -4.84 -14.27
CA CYS A 29 -11.02 -5.19 -15.68
C CYS A 29 -10.80 -3.95 -16.54
N GLY A 30 -10.29 -4.17 -17.74
CA GLY A 30 -9.97 -3.11 -18.72
C GLY A 30 -8.76 -3.48 -19.59
N ASN A 31 -8.43 -2.61 -20.55
CA ASN A 31 -7.31 -2.83 -21.48
C ASN A 31 -5.95 -2.81 -20.78
N ASN A 32 -4.93 -3.37 -21.41
CA ASN A 32 -3.56 -3.32 -20.91
C ASN A 32 -3.04 -1.88 -20.85
N GLY A 33 -2.18 -1.58 -19.89
CA GLY A 33 -1.61 -0.24 -19.71
C GLY A 33 -2.50 0.78 -18.97
N GLN A 34 -3.77 0.48 -18.69
CA GLN A 34 -4.69 1.42 -18.04
C GLN A 34 -4.50 1.59 -16.51
N GLY A 35 -3.55 0.90 -15.90
CA GLY A 35 -3.23 1.11 -14.48
C GLY A 35 -3.89 0.12 -13.51
N LYS A 36 -4.51 -0.97 -13.97
CA LYS A 36 -5.11 -1.99 -13.10
C LYS A 36 -4.14 -2.51 -12.02
N THR A 37 -2.94 -2.91 -12.44
CA THR A 37 -1.88 -3.35 -11.53
C THR A 37 -1.40 -2.22 -10.62
N ASN A 38 -1.43 -0.98 -11.11
CA ASN A 38 -1.05 0.18 -10.29
C ASN A 38 -2.06 0.45 -9.17
N LEU A 39 -3.35 0.17 -9.38
CA LEU A 39 -4.34 0.23 -8.28
C LEU A 39 -4.08 -0.84 -7.22
N LEU A 40 -3.76 -2.08 -7.61
CA LEU A 40 -3.39 -3.14 -6.67
C LEU A 40 -2.11 -2.79 -5.92
N GLU A 41 -1.11 -2.23 -6.62
CA GLU A 41 0.13 -1.74 -6.01
C GLU A 41 -0.13 -0.61 -5.01
N ALA A 42 -1.05 0.32 -5.32
CA ALA A 42 -1.44 1.39 -4.41
C ALA A 42 -2.03 0.84 -3.10
N ILE A 43 -2.92 -0.17 -3.18
CA ILE A 43 -3.45 -0.86 -1.99
C ILE A 43 -2.32 -1.50 -1.18
N TRP A 44 -1.41 -2.20 -1.85
CA TRP A 44 -0.26 -2.83 -1.19
C TRP A 44 0.65 -1.82 -0.47
N LEU A 45 0.94 -0.67 -1.09
CA LEU A 45 1.79 0.36 -0.48
C LEU A 45 1.20 0.93 0.84
N LEU A 46 -0.12 0.89 1.01
CA LEU A 46 -0.80 1.29 2.24
C LEU A 46 -0.59 0.31 3.40
N THR A 47 -0.03 -0.87 3.16
CA THR A 47 0.45 -1.78 4.23
C THR A 47 1.76 -1.30 4.88
N GLY A 48 2.40 -0.27 4.33
CA GLY A 48 3.74 0.19 4.70
C GLY A 48 4.88 -0.51 3.93
N GLY A 49 4.55 -1.47 3.07
CA GLY A 49 5.51 -2.22 2.25
C GLY A 49 6.15 -1.39 1.13
N LYS A 50 7.20 -1.97 0.53
CA LYS A 50 7.78 -1.47 -0.72
C LYS A 50 6.96 -1.97 -1.91
N SER A 51 7.12 -1.33 -3.08
CA SER A 51 6.53 -1.83 -4.32
C SER A 51 6.92 -3.29 -4.58
N PHE A 52 5.93 -4.15 -4.84
CA PHE A 52 6.19 -5.54 -5.25
C PHE A 52 6.76 -5.64 -6.67
N ARG A 53 6.66 -4.55 -7.45
CA ARG A 53 7.25 -4.46 -8.79
C ARG A 53 8.70 -3.99 -8.77
N GLY A 54 9.23 -3.64 -7.58
CA GLY A 54 10.55 -3.04 -7.44
C GLY A 54 10.58 -1.56 -7.86
N GLY A 55 11.79 -1.02 -8.01
CA GLY A 55 12.01 0.36 -8.41
C GLY A 55 12.14 1.33 -7.22
N LYS A 56 12.43 2.58 -7.55
CA LYS A 56 12.59 3.67 -6.57
C LYS A 56 11.25 4.36 -6.29
N ASP A 57 11.10 4.93 -5.11
CA ASP A 57 9.89 5.68 -4.73
C ASP A 57 9.57 6.83 -5.72
N ALA A 58 10.58 7.44 -6.32
CA ALA A 58 10.40 8.44 -7.37
C ALA A 58 9.55 7.96 -8.55
N GLU A 59 9.62 6.66 -8.87
CA GLU A 59 8.86 6.05 -9.97
C GLU A 59 7.37 5.85 -9.63
N LEU A 60 7.00 6.00 -8.37
CA LEU A 60 5.61 5.94 -7.92
C LEU A 60 4.87 7.24 -8.23
N VAL A 61 5.60 8.36 -8.37
CA VAL A 61 5.02 9.65 -8.71
C VAL A 61 4.80 9.73 -10.22
N ARG A 62 3.65 10.24 -10.64
CA ARG A 62 3.35 10.47 -12.06
C ARG A 62 4.35 11.45 -12.64
N ARG A 63 4.84 11.14 -13.82
CA ARG A 63 5.84 11.97 -14.50
C ARG A 63 5.35 13.42 -14.66
N GLY A 64 6.17 14.37 -14.21
CA GLY A 64 5.86 15.80 -14.23
C GLY A 64 5.12 16.31 -13.00
N GLU A 65 4.75 15.42 -12.06
CA GLU A 65 4.05 15.81 -10.84
C GLU A 65 5.01 15.86 -9.64
N PRO A 66 4.79 16.77 -8.70
CA PRO A 66 5.67 16.89 -7.52
C PRO A 66 5.45 15.80 -6.48
N PHE A 67 4.28 15.19 -6.44
CA PHE A 67 3.94 14.14 -5.47
C PHE A 67 2.78 13.26 -5.96
N ALA A 68 2.72 12.06 -5.41
CA ALA A 68 1.56 11.16 -5.49
C ALA A 68 0.89 11.04 -4.13
N VAL A 69 -0.44 10.86 -4.12
CA VAL A 69 -1.22 10.66 -2.89
C VAL A 69 -2.06 9.40 -3.01
N LEU A 70 -1.97 8.54 -2.01
CA LEU A 70 -2.83 7.38 -1.82
C LEU A 70 -3.61 7.55 -0.53
N LYS A 71 -4.94 7.40 -0.56
CA LYS A 71 -5.79 7.44 0.62
C LYS A 71 -6.66 6.20 0.66
N ALA A 72 -6.82 5.62 1.82
CA ALA A 72 -7.76 4.52 2.03
C ALA A 72 -8.57 4.71 3.31
N SER A 73 -9.80 4.24 3.28
CA SER A 73 -10.64 4.05 4.45
C SER A 73 -10.85 2.56 4.67
N THR A 74 -10.68 2.09 5.91
CA THR A 74 -10.75 0.67 6.26
C THR A 74 -11.55 0.44 7.53
N LEU A 75 -12.18 -0.73 7.64
CA LEU A 75 -12.82 -1.21 8.88
C LEU A 75 -12.14 -2.49 9.36
N ARG A 76 -12.00 -2.68 10.68
CA ARG A 76 -11.61 -3.95 11.27
C ARG A 76 -12.85 -4.86 11.38
N ALA A 77 -12.66 -6.20 11.26
CA ALA A 77 -13.76 -7.16 11.32
C ALA A 77 -14.53 -7.13 12.66
N GLN A 78 -13.85 -6.80 13.76
CA GLN A 78 -14.48 -6.64 15.09
C GLN A 78 -15.32 -5.36 15.24
N GLN A 79 -15.18 -4.41 14.32
CA GLN A 79 -15.85 -3.13 14.29
C GLN A 79 -17.12 -3.17 13.43
N GLU A 80 -17.30 -4.21 12.59
CA GLU A 80 -18.51 -4.37 11.77
C GLU A 80 -19.76 -4.70 12.61
N GLU A 81 -19.57 -5.23 13.84
CA GLU A 81 -20.68 -5.56 14.75
C GLU A 81 -21.08 -4.39 15.68
N GLN A 82 -20.26 -3.34 15.75
CA GLN A 82 -20.52 -2.14 16.57
C GLN A 82 -20.90 -0.97 15.65
N GLU A 83 -22.15 -0.60 15.62
CA GLU A 83 -22.75 0.42 14.72
C GLU A 83 -22.15 1.84 14.82
N LYS A 84 -21.08 2.09 15.58
CA LYS A 84 -20.58 3.44 15.91
C LYS A 84 -19.08 3.68 15.73
N GLU A 85 -18.32 2.81 15.10
CA GLU A 85 -16.88 3.08 14.94
C GLU A 85 -16.54 3.76 13.62
N GLU A 86 -15.75 4.85 13.71
CA GLU A 86 -15.25 5.58 12.54
C GLU A 86 -14.25 4.72 11.76
N PRO A 87 -14.32 4.77 10.42
CA PRO A 87 -13.34 4.07 9.59
C PRO A 87 -11.91 4.55 9.87
N ASN A 88 -10.97 3.62 9.93
CA ASN A 88 -9.56 3.95 9.99
C ASN A 88 -9.12 4.55 8.63
N ARG A 89 -8.56 5.76 8.64
CA ARG A 89 -8.15 6.50 7.45
C ARG A 89 -6.63 6.51 7.37
N VAL A 90 -6.10 5.98 6.28
CA VAL A 90 -4.66 5.96 6.00
C VAL A 90 -4.39 6.85 4.79
N ARG A 91 -3.37 7.70 4.90
CA ARG A 91 -2.86 8.50 3.79
C ARG A 91 -1.36 8.30 3.65
N LEU A 92 -0.92 7.93 2.47
CA LEU A 92 0.47 7.88 2.05
C LEU A 92 0.70 8.92 0.97
N THR A 93 1.67 9.81 1.17
CA THR A 93 2.15 10.75 0.15
C THR A 93 3.58 10.39 -0.21
N VAL A 94 3.87 10.34 -1.49
CA VAL A 94 5.23 10.11 -2.03
C VAL A 94 5.65 11.36 -2.77
N GLY A 95 6.69 12.03 -2.30
CA GLY A 95 7.26 13.20 -2.96
C GLY A 95 8.34 12.81 -3.97
N ALA A 96 8.35 13.48 -5.12
CA ALA A 96 9.43 13.38 -6.11
C ALA A 96 10.76 13.89 -5.49
N PRO A 97 11.93 13.47 -6.02
CA PRO A 97 13.23 13.85 -5.44
C PRO A 97 13.48 15.34 -5.37
N ASP A 98 12.93 16.08 -6.33
CA ASP A 98 13.03 17.54 -6.47
C ASP A 98 11.87 18.30 -5.82
N SER A 99 10.94 17.58 -5.18
CA SER A 99 9.82 18.19 -4.47
C SER A 99 10.26 18.78 -3.13
N PRO A 100 9.51 19.75 -2.56
CA PRO A 100 9.81 20.32 -1.24
C PRO A 100 9.83 19.30 -0.10
N ARG A 101 9.22 18.14 -0.30
CA ARG A 101 9.16 17.03 0.67
C ARG A 101 9.37 15.70 -0.03
N PRO A 102 10.63 15.35 -0.40
CA PRO A 102 10.92 14.09 -1.07
C PRO A 102 10.70 12.88 -0.14
N GLY A 103 10.41 11.74 -0.76
CA GLY A 103 10.21 10.49 -0.03
C GLY A 103 8.78 10.29 0.46
N ARG A 104 8.60 9.35 1.39
CA ARG A 104 7.27 8.95 1.89
C ARG A 104 6.91 9.66 3.18
N THR A 105 5.70 10.21 3.21
CA THR A 105 5.05 10.71 4.43
C THR A 105 3.73 9.99 4.62
N VAL A 106 3.40 9.67 5.87
CA VAL A 106 2.22 8.88 6.22
C VAL A 106 1.44 9.57 7.31
N SER A 107 0.11 9.49 7.23
CA SER A 107 -0.78 9.82 8.34
C SER A 107 -1.85 8.75 8.51
N VAL A 108 -2.23 8.53 9.76
CA VAL A 108 -3.32 7.63 10.16
C VAL A 108 -4.29 8.44 11.02
N ASN A 109 -5.56 8.49 10.62
CA ASN A 109 -6.61 9.28 11.28
C ASN A 109 -6.22 10.76 11.51
N GLY A 110 -5.48 11.34 10.52
CA GLY A 110 -4.99 12.70 10.58
C GLY A 110 -3.69 12.89 11.38
N GLY A 111 -3.28 11.93 12.18
CA GLY A 111 -2.01 11.94 12.91
C GLY A 111 -0.82 11.56 12.01
N ALA A 112 0.24 12.36 12.01
CA ALA A 112 1.46 12.05 11.27
C ALA A 112 2.20 10.86 11.89
N VAL A 113 2.67 9.94 11.05
CA VAL A 113 3.41 8.74 11.45
C VAL A 113 4.86 8.87 10.97
N LYS A 114 5.83 8.63 11.87
CA LYS A 114 7.25 8.88 11.59
C LYS A 114 7.84 8.06 10.43
N ARG A 115 7.33 6.85 10.18
CA ARG A 115 7.84 5.95 9.14
C ARG A 115 6.67 5.20 8.47
N ALA A 116 6.74 4.99 7.16
CA ALA A 116 5.76 4.18 6.43
C ALA A 116 5.64 2.75 7.01
N ALA A 117 6.74 2.22 7.50
CA ALA A 117 6.80 0.94 8.22
C ALA A 117 5.86 0.85 9.42
N SER A 118 5.52 1.97 10.06
CA SER A 118 4.57 2.00 11.17
C SER A 118 3.11 1.78 10.73
N LEU A 119 2.85 1.69 9.42
CA LEU A 119 1.57 1.20 8.89
C LEU A 119 1.43 -0.33 9.00
N ALA A 120 2.55 -1.05 9.21
CA ALA A 120 2.51 -2.49 9.38
C ALA A 120 1.53 -2.85 10.52
N GLY A 121 0.56 -3.72 10.22
CA GLY A 121 -0.51 -4.08 11.14
C GLY A 121 -1.73 -3.12 11.16
N SER A 122 -1.60 -1.88 10.66
CA SER A 122 -2.75 -0.97 10.55
C SER A 122 -3.66 -1.32 9.37
N PHE A 123 -3.07 -1.86 8.30
CA PHE A 123 -3.78 -2.32 7.10
C PHE A 123 -3.09 -3.59 6.58
N PRO A 124 -3.28 -4.76 7.20
CA PRO A 124 -2.71 -6.00 6.70
C PRO A 124 -3.38 -6.40 5.38
N ALA A 125 -2.57 -6.74 4.39
CA ALA A 125 -3.01 -7.22 3.10
C ALA A 125 -2.06 -8.29 2.56
N VAL A 126 -2.56 -9.18 1.72
CA VAL A 126 -1.77 -10.16 0.99
C VAL A 126 -1.88 -9.84 -0.49
N VAL A 127 -0.74 -9.78 -1.17
CA VAL A 127 -0.69 -9.66 -2.62
C VAL A 127 -0.20 -10.98 -3.22
N PHE A 128 -0.86 -11.42 -4.27
CA PHE A 128 -0.41 -12.51 -5.12
C PHE A 128 -0.13 -11.95 -6.52
N ASP A 129 1.08 -12.17 -6.99
CA ASP A 129 1.56 -11.70 -8.28
C ASP A 129 2.29 -12.85 -8.98
N PRO A 130 2.23 -12.95 -10.32
CA PRO A 130 2.93 -14.00 -11.06
C PRO A 130 4.42 -14.11 -10.75
N GLY A 131 5.08 -13.00 -10.36
CA GLY A 131 6.48 -12.99 -9.91
C GLY A 131 6.73 -13.83 -8.66
N HIS A 132 5.71 -14.06 -7.82
CA HIS A 132 5.83 -14.92 -6.64
C HIS A 132 6.09 -16.40 -6.97
N LEU A 133 5.88 -16.85 -8.22
CA LEU A 133 6.32 -18.17 -8.65
C LEU A 133 7.84 -18.33 -8.51
N SER A 134 8.60 -17.23 -8.58
CA SER A 134 10.03 -17.23 -8.32
C SER A 134 10.40 -17.55 -6.87
N LEU A 135 9.48 -17.39 -5.92
CA LEU A 135 9.71 -17.77 -4.51
C LEU A 135 9.95 -19.27 -4.36
N VAL A 136 9.33 -20.08 -5.22
CA VAL A 136 9.51 -21.54 -5.23
C VAL A 136 10.81 -21.92 -5.93
N LYS A 137 11.09 -21.30 -7.09
CA LYS A 137 12.23 -21.68 -7.97
C LYS A 137 13.48 -20.84 -7.73
N GLY A 138 13.35 -19.67 -7.10
CA GLY A 138 14.42 -18.68 -6.96
C GLY A 138 15.28 -18.86 -5.71
N ALA A 139 16.18 -17.90 -5.50
CA ALA A 139 17.13 -17.88 -4.39
C ALA A 139 16.41 -17.73 -3.01
N PRO A 140 17.04 -18.22 -1.93
CA PRO A 140 16.47 -18.14 -0.56
C PRO A 140 16.16 -16.72 -0.08
N GLU A 141 16.86 -15.73 -0.60
CA GLU A 141 16.68 -14.30 -0.23
C GLU A 141 15.25 -13.80 -0.52
N GLY A 142 14.68 -14.16 -1.68
CA GLY A 142 13.30 -13.82 -2.03
C GLY A 142 12.29 -14.39 -1.02
N ARG A 143 12.49 -15.64 -0.60
CA ARG A 143 11.63 -16.29 0.42
C ARG A 143 11.74 -15.61 1.78
N ARG A 144 12.95 -15.24 2.21
CA ARG A 144 13.15 -14.50 3.48
C ARG A 144 12.43 -13.17 3.43
N LYS A 145 12.64 -12.36 2.39
CA LYS A 145 11.96 -11.05 2.24
C LYS A 145 10.44 -11.18 2.25
N PHE A 146 9.90 -12.22 1.63
CA PHE A 146 8.45 -12.47 1.63
C PHE A 146 7.94 -12.81 3.05
N LEU A 147 8.62 -13.71 3.76
CA LEU A 147 8.26 -14.07 5.13
C LEU A 147 8.42 -12.89 6.10
N ASP A 148 9.50 -12.13 5.99
CA ASP A 148 9.73 -10.94 6.80
C ASP A 148 8.61 -9.91 6.61
N ALA A 149 8.20 -9.66 5.35
CA ALA A 149 7.09 -8.75 5.06
C ALA A 149 5.76 -9.23 5.66
N ALA A 150 5.49 -10.54 5.62
CA ALA A 150 4.29 -11.12 6.21
C ALA A 150 4.31 -11.04 7.74
N LEU A 151 5.43 -11.40 8.36
CA LEU A 151 5.61 -11.34 9.82
C LEU A 151 5.50 -9.91 10.35
N CYS A 152 6.04 -8.93 9.64
CA CYS A 152 5.92 -7.52 10.02
C CYS A 152 4.47 -7.02 10.05
N GLN A 153 3.59 -7.56 9.21
CA GLN A 153 2.17 -7.22 9.24
C GLN A 153 1.43 -7.85 10.43
N LEU A 154 1.85 -9.06 10.85
CA LEU A 154 1.27 -9.76 12.00
C LEU A 154 1.82 -9.25 13.33
N TYR A 155 3.12 -8.91 13.35
CA TYR A 155 3.84 -8.48 14.54
C TYR A 155 4.56 -7.14 14.30
N PRO A 156 3.85 -6.00 14.39
CA PRO A 156 4.42 -4.68 14.06
C PRO A 156 5.67 -4.30 14.86
N VAL A 157 5.85 -4.87 16.07
CA VAL A 157 7.01 -4.62 16.94
C VAL A 157 8.31 -5.19 16.33
N SER A 158 8.24 -6.25 15.55
CA SER A 158 9.39 -6.89 14.91
C SER A 158 10.06 -6.04 13.83
N TYR A 159 9.39 -5.02 13.32
CA TYR A 159 9.90 -4.15 12.25
C TYR A 159 11.11 -3.30 12.68
N THR A 160 11.33 -3.10 13.98
CA THR A 160 12.45 -2.30 14.49
C THR A 160 13.78 -3.04 14.42
N HIS A 161 13.77 -4.36 14.26
CA HIS A 161 14.95 -5.23 14.26
C HIS A 161 15.29 -5.84 12.89
N LEU A 162 14.38 -5.76 11.93
CA LEU A 162 14.62 -6.22 10.56
C LEU A 162 15.12 -5.04 9.72
N THR A 163 16.44 -4.95 9.56
CA THR A 163 17.09 -4.04 8.61
C THR A 163 16.82 -4.58 7.20
N LEU A 164 15.83 -4.04 6.52
CA LEU A 164 15.55 -4.29 5.11
C LEU A 164 16.27 -3.27 4.23
#